data_6f6bb3b5d28c7999e2a06cd37efbb2fb
#
_entry.id   6f6bb3b5d28c7999e2a06cd37efbb2fb
#
_cell.length_a   1.000
_cell.length_b   1.000
_cell.length_c   1.000
_cell.angle_alpha   90.00
_cell.angle_beta   90.00
_cell.angle_gamma   90.00
#
_symmetry.space_group_name_H-M   'P 1'
#
loop_
_entity.id
_entity.type
_entity.pdbx_description
1 polymer ?
#
loop_
_entity_poly.entity_id
_entity_poly.type
_entity_poly.pdbx_seq_one_letter_code
_entity_poly.pdbx_strand_id
1 'polypeptide(L)'
;MAGIWSPMDTLRLVDQRAREMDAAGGPDDGLGYVRGLPMVAVQELADRFGCAIAIVNPDLLFILGGARQSIDALCTAALEEGAARAAPMPVHVASHTRRLAGAVAPFDTALASAVMSRPALRLMTATSATLVVDPERARAGLARQLAERIDWASVIEALAERGATTILELGPGRALAEMAGLALPGVRVRAVDDFHSLTGIKAWLAAD
;
A
#
# COMPACT_ATOMS: atom_id res chain seq x y z
N MET A 1 16.67 3.37 -6.66
CA MET A 1 16.64 3.03 -5.22
C MET A 1 16.93 4.28 -4.42
N ALA A 2 16.17 4.52 -3.33
CA ALA A 2 16.37 5.70 -2.47
C ALA A 2 17.70 5.65 -1.67
N GLY A 3 18.39 4.51 -1.64
CA GLY A 3 19.71 4.35 -1.05
C GLY A 3 19.74 4.27 0.46
N ILE A 4 18.60 4.03 1.13
CA ILE A 4 18.58 3.88 2.60
C ILE A 4 19.32 2.61 3.02
N TRP A 5 19.10 1.50 2.32
CA TRP A 5 19.79 0.22 2.51
C TRP A 5 20.44 -0.25 1.23
N SER A 6 21.43 -1.13 1.36
CA SER A 6 22.00 -1.84 0.20
C SER A 6 20.92 -2.69 -0.49
N PRO A 7 21.07 -3.01 -1.79
CA PRO A 7 20.12 -3.91 -2.47
C PRO A 7 19.98 -5.27 -1.77
N MET A 8 21.07 -5.81 -1.25
CA MET A 8 21.06 -7.11 -0.57
C MET A 8 20.34 -7.03 0.78
N ASP A 9 20.58 -5.97 1.56
CA ASP A 9 19.85 -5.77 2.83
C ASP A 9 18.36 -5.50 2.57
N THR A 10 18.03 -4.77 1.50
CA THR A 10 16.63 -4.56 1.12
C THR A 10 15.92 -5.89 0.85
N LEU A 11 16.55 -6.82 0.12
CA LEU A 11 15.97 -8.15 -0.14
C LEU A 11 15.80 -8.97 1.15
N ARG A 12 16.78 -8.93 2.05
CA ARG A 12 16.69 -9.60 3.36
C ARG A 12 15.57 -9.01 4.22
N LEU A 13 15.43 -7.69 4.21
CA LEU A 13 14.37 -7.01 4.95
C LEU A 13 12.97 -7.31 4.39
N VAL A 14 12.84 -7.46 3.06
CA VAL A 14 11.58 -7.88 2.44
C VAL A 14 11.20 -9.30 2.85
N ASP A 15 12.17 -10.24 2.85
CA ASP A 15 11.96 -11.61 3.32
C ASP A 15 11.57 -11.62 4.82
N GLN A 16 12.31 -10.87 5.65
CA GLN A 16 12.01 -10.76 7.08
C GLN A 16 10.61 -10.15 7.31
N ARG A 17 10.25 -9.10 6.56
CA ARG A 17 8.90 -8.52 6.62
C ARG A 17 7.81 -9.57 6.38
N ALA A 18 7.97 -10.39 5.35
CA ALA A 18 7.00 -11.44 5.04
C ALA A 18 6.88 -12.45 6.20
N ARG A 19 8.02 -12.90 6.75
CA ARG A 19 8.05 -13.84 7.89
C ARG A 19 7.36 -13.27 9.13
N GLU A 20 7.60 -12.00 9.47
CA GLU A 20 6.97 -11.37 10.64
C GLU A 20 5.45 -11.20 10.44
N MET A 21 5.02 -10.90 9.21
CA MET A 21 3.61 -10.82 8.88
C MET A 21 2.93 -12.19 8.98
N ASP A 22 3.57 -13.24 8.47
CA ASP A 22 3.05 -14.61 8.54
C ASP A 22 2.98 -15.12 10.00
N ALA A 23 3.99 -14.78 10.82
CA ALA A 23 4.03 -15.16 12.22
C ALA A 23 2.98 -14.44 13.08
N ALA A 24 2.65 -13.20 12.75
CA ALA A 24 1.67 -12.39 13.48
C ALA A 24 0.23 -12.57 12.98
N GLY A 25 0.06 -12.98 11.72
CA GLY A 25 -1.25 -13.20 11.09
C GLY A 25 -1.96 -14.43 11.67
N GLY A 26 -3.30 -14.36 11.72
CA GLY A 26 -4.13 -15.50 12.07
C GLY A 26 -4.35 -16.43 10.86
N PRO A 27 -4.58 -17.75 11.10
CA PRO A 27 -4.80 -18.71 10.01
C PRO A 27 -6.06 -18.40 9.19
N ASP A 28 -7.01 -17.68 9.78
CA ASP A 28 -8.28 -17.30 9.17
C ASP A 28 -8.31 -15.82 8.73
N ASP A 29 -7.17 -15.16 8.69
CA ASP A 29 -7.09 -13.77 8.24
C ASP A 29 -7.23 -13.66 6.74
N GLY A 30 -7.71 -12.49 6.27
CA GLY A 30 -7.85 -12.21 4.85
C GLY A 30 -8.08 -10.75 4.54
N LEU A 31 -8.07 -10.46 3.25
CA LEU A 31 -8.45 -9.17 2.70
C LEU A 31 -9.68 -9.34 1.79
N GLY A 32 -10.42 -8.25 1.66
CA GLY A 32 -11.48 -8.08 0.67
C GLY A 32 -11.48 -6.65 0.16
N TYR A 33 -12.25 -6.37 -0.86
CA TYR A 33 -12.41 -5.00 -1.37
C TYR A 33 -13.88 -4.61 -1.49
N VAL A 34 -14.13 -3.32 -1.34
CA VAL A 34 -15.42 -2.67 -1.60
C VAL A 34 -15.18 -1.48 -2.51
N ARG A 35 -15.98 -1.32 -3.55
CA ARG A 35 -15.92 -0.19 -4.47
C ARG A 35 -17.29 0.44 -4.67
N GLY A 36 -17.33 1.78 -4.69
CA GLY A 36 -18.52 2.54 -5.06
C GLY A 36 -19.36 3.02 -3.88
N LEU A 37 -19.02 2.68 -2.65
CA LEU A 37 -19.60 3.27 -1.44
C LEU A 37 -18.72 4.40 -0.89
N PRO A 38 -19.30 5.42 -0.25
CA PRO A 38 -18.53 6.45 0.44
C PRO A 38 -17.81 5.87 1.67
N MET A 39 -16.68 6.48 2.05
CA MET A 39 -15.84 6.01 3.17
C MET A 39 -16.62 5.80 4.47
N VAL A 40 -17.59 6.67 4.77
CA VAL A 40 -18.41 6.57 6.00
C VAL A 40 -19.18 5.25 6.01
N ALA A 41 -19.86 4.89 4.92
CA ALA A 41 -20.60 3.64 4.82
C ALA A 41 -19.67 2.41 4.91
N VAL A 42 -18.49 2.48 4.27
CA VAL A 42 -17.50 1.40 4.36
C VAL A 42 -16.94 1.26 5.77
N GLN A 43 -16.77 2.36 6.51
CA GLN A 43 -16.32 2.32 7.91
C GLN A 43 -17.41 1.71 8.82
N GLU A 44 -18.68 2.07 8.64
CA GLU A 44 -19.80 1.46 9.36
C GLU A 44 -19.92 -0.04 9.12
N LEU A 45 -19.72 -0.47 7.86
CA LEU A 45 -19.63 -1.90 7.53
C LEU A 45 -18.44 -2.57 8.22
N ALA A 46 -17.26 -1.96 8.18
CA ALA A 46 -16.07 -2.49 8.82
C ALA A 46 -16.28 -2.69 10.33
N ASP A 47 -16.85 -1.69 11.00
CA ASP A 47 -17.13 -1.75 12.43
C ASP A 47 -18.15 -2.83 12.76
N ARG A 48 -19.23 -2.95 11.98
CA ARG A 48 -20.30 -3.95 12.15
C ARG A 48 -19.80 -5.39 12.03
N PHE A 49 -18.84 -5.64 11.14
CA PHE A 49 -18.31 -6.98 10.90
C PHE A 49 -16.94 -7.25 11.58
N GLY A 50 -16.45 -6.32 12.41
CA GLY A 50 -15.16 -6.48 13.10
C GLY A 50 -13.97 -6.51 12.13
N CYS A 51 -14.08 -5.82 11.00
CA CYS A 51 -13.02 -5.60 10.03
C CYS A 51 -12.40 -4.21 10.18
N ALA A 52 -11.35 -3.93 9.42
CA ALA A 52 -10.73 -2.60 9.36
C ALA A 52 -10.43 -2.21 7.92
N ILE A 53 -10.54 -0.92 7.59
CA ILE A 53 -10.05 -0.40 6.32
C ILE A 53 -8.52 -0.45 6.35
N ALA A 54 -7.95 -1.28 5.48
CA ALA A 54 -6.52 -1.51 5.33
C ALA A 54 -5.87 -0.53 4.35
N ILE A 55 -6.55 -0.26 3.21
CA ILE A 55 -6.05 0.64 2.17
C ILE A 55 -7.20 1.50 1.64
N VAL A 56 -6.95 2.79 1.53
CA VAL A 56 -7.80 3.75 0.83
C VAL A 56 -7.19 4.03 -0.54
N ASN A 57 -7.91 3.70 -1.59
CA ASN A 57 -7.52 4.00 -2.96
C ASN A 57 -8.41 5.11 -3.54
N PRO A 58 -7.99 5.76 -4.65
CA PRO A 58 -8.88 6.64 -5.42
C PRO A 58 -10.15 5.92 -5.89
N ASP A 59 -11.13 6.71 -6.34
CA ASP A 59 -12.35 6.21 -6.97
C ASP A 59 -13.16 5.25 -6.06
N LEU A 60 -13.30 5.63 -4.78
CA LEU A 60 -14.09 4.90 -3.77
C LEU A 60 -13.75 3.41 -3.69
N LEU A 61 -12.48 3.05 -3.86
CA LEU A 61 -11.99 1.68 -3.73
C LEU A 61 -11.27 1.50 -2.40
N PHE A 62 -11.82 0.64 -1.55
CA PHE A 62 -11.30 0.33 -0.22
C PHE A 62 -10.90 -1.13 -0.13
N ILE A 63 -9.72 -1.40 0.43
CA ILE A 63 -9.33 -2.75 0.83
C ILE A 63 -9.57 -2.87 2.33
N LEU A 64 -10.21 -3.95 2.73
CA LEU A 64 -10.52 -4.23 4.14
C LEU A 64 -9.81 -5.50 4.58
N GLY A 65 -9.40 -5.53 5.85
CA GLY A 65 -8.77 -6.70 6.45
C GLY A 65 -9.50 -7.15 7.71
N GLY A 66 -9.58 -8.45 7.90
CA GLY A 66 -10.27 -9.06 9.01
C GLY A 66 -10.22 -10.58 8.98
N ALA A 67 -11.03 -11.24 9.80
CA ALA A 67 -11.26 -12.68 9.66
C ALA A 67 -11.95 -12.95 8.31
N ARG A 68 -11.57 -14.02 7.63
CA ARG A 68 -12.11 -14.39 6.29
C ARG A 68 -13.63 -14.43 6.27
N GLN A 69 -14.24 -15.08 7.26
CA GLN A 69 -15.69 -15.15 7.36
C GLN A 69 -16.35 -13.77 7.53
N SER A 70 -15.70 -12.86 8.28
CA SER A 70 -16.15 -11.47 8.44
C SER A 70 -16.03 -10.69 7.13
N ILE A 71 -14.96 -10.90 6.37
CA ILE A 71 -14.77 -10.29 5.04
C ILE A 71 -15.84 -10.77 4.06
N ASP A 72 -16.16 -12.07 4.04
CA ASP A 72 -17.21 -12.61 3.17
C ASP A 72 -18.58 -11.99 3.49
N ALA A 73 -18.93 -11.92 4.79
CA ALA A 73 -20.18 -11.31 5.24
C ALA A 73 -20.24 -9.81 4.94
N LEU A 74 -19.14 -9.09 5.14
CA LEU A 74 -19.02 -7.66 4.83
C LEU A 74 -19.20 -7.42 3.33
N CYS A 75 -18.55 -8.21 2.47
CA CYS A 75 -18.68 -8.07 1.01
C CYS A 75 -20.13 -8.29 0.55
N THR A 76 -20.83 -9.26 1.13
CA THR A 76 -22.24 -9.50 0.84
C THR A 76 -23.09 -8.30 1.24
N ALA A 77 -22.93 -7.79 2.47
CA ALA A 77 -23.67 -6.63 2.96
C ALA A 77 -23.36 -5.35 2.16
N ALA A 78 -22.10 -5.17 1.74
CA ALA A 78 -21.73 -4.02 0.92
C ALA A 78 -22.46 -4.01 -0.43
N LEU A 79 -22.64 -5.17 -1.07
CA LEU A 79 -23.41 -5.28 -2.31
C LEU A 79 -24.89 -4.99 -2.08
N GLU A 80 -25.48 -5.46 -0.97
CA GLU A 80 -26.87 -5.16 -0.58
C GLU A 80 -27.07 -3.66 -0.31
N GLU A 81 -26.05 -2.97 0.20
CA GLU A 81 -26.05 -1.52 0.45
C GLU A 81 -25.69 -0.68 -0.80
N GLY A 82 -25.54 -1.31 -1.97
CA GLY A 82 -25.35 -0.64 -3.24
C GLY A 82 -23.91 -0.43 -3.68
N ALA A 83 -22.95 -1.16 -3.11
CA ALA A 83 -21.58 -1.17 -3.64
C ALA A 83 -21.58 -1.62 -5.10
N ALA A 84 -20.83 -0.94 -5.96
CA ALA A 84 -20.67 -1.33 -7.35
C ALA A 84 -19.97 -2.69 -7.49
N ARG A 85 -19.03 -2.97 -6.59
CA ARG A 85 -18.33 -4.26 -6.49
C ARG A 85 -17.84 -4.49 -5.06
N ALA A 86 -17.92 -5.73 -4.59
CA ALA A 86 -17.28 -6.18 -3.36
C ALA A 86 -16.97 -7.67 -3.48
N ALA A 87 -15.78 -8.10 -3.08
CA ALA A 87 -15.40 -9.51 -3.05
C ALA A 87 -14.20 -9.74 -2.11
N PRO A 88 -14.06 -10.96 -1.56
CA PRO A 88 -12.84 -11.39 -0.90
C PRO A 88 -11.68 -11.48 -1.90
N MET A 89 -10.45 -11.30 -1.40
CA MET A 89 -9.22 -11.42 -2.16
C MET A 89 -8.50 -12.74 -1.80
N PRO A 90 -7.74 -13.34 -2.73
CA PRO A 90 -6.95 -14.54 -2.46
C PRO A 90 -5.67 -14.20 -1.66
N VAL A 91 -5.84 -13.52 -0.53
CA VAL A 91 -4.78 -13.10 0.37
C VAL A 91 -5.10 -13.60 1.77
N HIS A 92 -4.11 -14.18 2.46
CA HIS A 92 -4.26 -14.84 3.76
C HIS A 92 -3.69 -14.03 4.92
N VAL A 93 -3.37 -12.75 4.69
CA VAL A 93 -2.82 -11.86 5.71
C VAL A 93 -3.62 -10.55 5.70
N ALA A 94 -4.17 -10.17 6.84
CA ALA A 94 -4.89 -8.91 7.02
C ALA A 94 -3.91 -7.72 7.18
N SER A 95 -3.06 -7.50 6.15
CA SER A 95 -2.05 -6.45 6.13
C SER A 95 -2.66 -5.06 6.31
N HIS A 96 -1.86 -4.15 6.88
CA HIS A 96 -2.25 -2.76 7.14
C HIS A 96 -3.43 -2.61 8.11
N THR A 97 -3.62 -3.60 8.99
CA THR A 97 -4.61 -3.57 10.08
C THR A 97 -3.94 -3.93 11.42
N ARG A 98 -4.60 -3.59 12.52
CA ARG A 98 -4.13 -3.93 13.87
C ARG A 98 -3.92 -5.43 14.12
N ARG A 99 -4.44 -6.29 13.24
CA ARG A 99 -4.20 -7.75 13.33
C ARG A 99 -2.72 -8.11 13.18
N LEU A 100 -1.94 -7.26 12.51
CA LEU A 100 -0.48 -7.39 12.39
C LEU A 100 0.32 -6.55 13.40
N ALA A 101 -0.28 -6.06 14.47
CA ALA A 101 0.43 -5.27 15.49
C ALA A 101 1.62 -6.03 16.09
N GLY A 102 1.52 -7.36 16.22
CA GLY A 102 2.60 -8.22 16.70
C GLY A 102 3.83 -8.26 15.81
N ALA A 103 3.70 -7.97 14.51
CA ALA A 103 4.82 -7.92 13.56
C ALA A 103 5.64 -6.63 13.65
N VAL A 104 5.09 -5.56 14.21
CA VAL A 104 5.71 -4.22 14.15
C VAL A 104 7.06 -4.18 14.87
N ALA A 105 7.12 -4.60 16.13
CA ALA A 105 8.34 -4.53 16.92
C ALA A 105 9.46 -5.47 16.41
N PRO A 106 9.19 -6.76 16.07
CA PRO A 106 10.20 -7.63 15.45
C PRO A 106 10.73 -7.06 14.14
N PHE A 107 9.85 -6.54 13.27
CA PHE A 107 10.28 -5.95 12.01
C PHE A 107 11.08 -4.64 12.20
N ASP A 108 10.70 -3.78 13.17
CA ASP A 108 11.48 -2.59 13.52
C ASP A 108 12.89 -2.96 13.99
N THR A 109 13.03 -4.02 14.78
CA THR A 109 14.33 -4.57 15.20
C THR A 109 15.15 -5.04 13.99
N ALA A 110 14.55 -5.76 13.05
CA ALA A 110 15.21 -6.20 11.82
C ALA A 110 15.68 -5.00 10.98
N LEU A 111 14.85 -3.98 10.81
CA LEU A 111 15.20 -2.76 10.10
C LEU A 111 16.38 -2.02 10.77
N ALA A 112 16.40 -1.95 12.11
CA ALA A 112 17.45 -1.31 12.88
C ALA A 112 18.80 -2.05 12.81
N SER A 113 18.78 -3.37 12.56
CA SER A 113 20.02 -4.16 12.41
C SER A 113 20.77 -3.91 11.11
N ALA A 114 20.12 -3.36 10.11
CA ALA A 114 20.73 -3.05 8.82
C ALA A 114 21.32 -1.62 8.82
N VAL A 115 22.48 -1.46 8.21
CA VAL A 115 23.15 -0.13 8.11
C VAL A 115 22.30 0.79 7.23
N MET A 116 21.84 1.89 7.83
CA MET A 116 21.01 2.89 7.15
C MET A 116 21.84 4.09 6.67
N SER A 117 21.50 4.58 5.51
CA SER A 117 22.01 5.84 4.95
C SER A 117 20.87 6.85 4.78
N ARG A 118 21.21 8.11 4.66
CA ARG A 118 20.21 9.13 4.30
C ARG A 118 19.67 8.83 2.90
N PRO A 119 18.34 8.94 2.68
CA PRO A 119 17.78 8.72 1.36
C PRO A 119 18.37 9.73 0.35
N ALA A 120 18.82 9.21 -0.80
CA ALA A 120 19.31 10.04 -1.90
C ALA A 120 18.18 10.73 -2.69
N LEU A 121 16.95 10.28 -2.51
CA LEU A 121 15.76 10.79 -3.15
C LEU A 121 14.74 11.21 -2.10
N ARG A 122 13.82 12.11 -2.47
CA ARG A 122 12.67 12.43 -1.62
C ARG A 122 11.77 11.21 -1.53
N LEU A 123 11.44 10.80 -0.32
CA LEU A 123 10.51 9.70 -0.06
C LEU A 123 9.22 10.24 0.53
N MET A 124 8.11 9.60 0.19
CA MET A 124 6.80 9.88 0.78
C MET A 124 6.29 8.61 1.48
N THR A 125 5.69 8.80 2.65
CA THR A 125 5.05 7.68 3.36
C THR A 125 3.69 7.37 2.75
N ALA A 126 3.37 6.09 2.63
CA ALA A 126 2.07 5.65 2.12
C ALA A 126 0.95 5.73 3.18
N THR A 127 1.29 5.90 4.46
CA THR A 127 0.32 6.00 5.56
C THR A 127 -0.18 7.42 5.82
N SER A 128 0.59 8.44 5.46
CA SER A 128 0.28 9.85 5.78
C SER A 128 0.59 10.85 4.67
N ALA A 129 1.00 10.39 3.47
CA ALA A 129 1.40 11.23 2.34
C ALA A 129 2.42 12.34 2.69
N THR A 130 3.28 12.10 3.69
CA THR A 130 4.29 13.05 4.17
C THR A 130 5.69 12.71 3.67
N LEU A 131 6.51 13.75 3.44
CA LEU A 131 7.91 13.56 3.06
C LEU A 131 8.73 13.05 4.24
N VAL A 132 9.57 12.07 3.96
CA VAL A 132 10.54 11.50 4.89
C VAL A 132 11.90 12.14 4.63
N VAL A 133 12.44 12.80 5.63
CA VAL A 133 13.75 13.47 5.57
C VAL A 133 14.78 12.84 6.51
N ASP A 134 14.31 12.00 7.43
CA ASP A 134 15.09 11.37 8.47
C ASP A 134 15.02 9.84 8.36
N PRO A 135 16.17 9.12 8.30
CA PRO A 135 16.21 7.66 8.22
C PRO A 135 15.50 6.94 9.36
N GLU A 136 15.60 7.43 10.59
CA GLU A 136 14.94 6.83 11.75
C GLU A 136 13.42 6.92 11.65
N ARG A 137 12.90 8.05 11.16
CA ARG A 137 11.46 8.20 10.88
C ARG A 137 11.01 7.29 9.74
N ALA A 138 11.86 7.12 8.70
CA ALA A 138 11.59 6.19 7.61
C ALA A 138 11.46 4.75 8.14
N ARG A 139 12.42 4.31 8.98
CA ARG A 139 12.43 3.00 9.63
C ARG A 139 11.17 2.76 10.44
N ALA A 140 10.90 3.64 11.39
CA ALA A 140 9.75 3.54 12.27
C ALA A 140 8.42 3.57 11.49
N GLY A 141 8.33 4.38 10.42
CA GLY A 141 7.18 4.43 9.52
C GLY A 141 6.96 3.11 8.77
N LEU A 142 8.03 2.52 8.24
CA LEU A 142 7.97 1.23 7.54
C LEU A 142 7.55 0.08 8.47
N ALA A 143 8.03 0.07 9.72
CA ALA A 143 7.61 -0.93 10.69
C ALA A 143 6.11 -0.78 11.03
N ARG A 144 5.66 0.43 11.36
CA ARG A 144 4.25 0.69 11.68
C ARG A 144 3.31 0.42 10.52
N GLN A 145 3.75 0.62 9.27
CA GLN A 145 2.96 0.39 8.06
C GLN A 145 2.39 -1.04 7.99
N LEU A 146 2.99 -2.03 8.66
CA LEU A 146 2.44 -3.38 8.73
C LEU A 146 1.04 -3.42 9.35
N ALA A 147 0.80 -2.56 10.34
CA ALA A 147 -0.43 -2.51 11.14
C ALA A 147 -1.23 -1.21 10.98
N GLU A 148 -0.75 -0.27 10.19
CA GLU A 148 -1.40 1.03 9.93
C GLU A 148 -1.98 1.07 8.50
N ARG A 149 -3.13 1.71 8.38
CA ARG A 149 -3.82 1.92 7.09
C ARG A 149 -2.96 2.68 6.11
N ILE A 150 -2.95 2.24 4.87
CA ILE A 150 -2.36 2.95 3.74
C ILE A 150 -3.40 3.86 3.08
N ASP A 151 -2.97 5.04 2.66
CA ASP A 151 -3.79 6.02 1.96
C ASP A 151 -3.18 6.40 0.61
N TRP A 152 -3.39 5.55 -0.41
CA TRP A 152 -2.92 5.83 -1.77
C TRP A 152 -3.66 7.01 -2.42
N ALA A 153 -4.91 7.28 -2.04
CA ALA A 153 -5.64 8.44 -2.55
C ALA A 153 -4.90 9.73 -2.18
N SER A 154 -4.59 9.93 -0.90
CA SER A 154 -3.82 11.09 -0.44
C SER A 154 -2.39 11.14 -1.00
N VAL A 155 -1.72 9.98 -1.18
CA VAL A 155 -0.38 9.95 -1.78
C VAL A 155 -0.39 10.43 -3.22
N ILE A 156 -1.33 9.94 -4.03
CA ILE A 156 -1.44 10.31 -5.46
C ILE A 156 -1.75 11.81 -5.59
N GLU A 157 -2.68 12.33 -4.79
CA GLU A 157 -3.00 13.75 -4.72
C GLU A 157 -1.78 14.61 -4.34
N ALA A 158 -1.07 14.20 -3.28
CA ALA A 158 0.12 14.89 -2.81
C ALA A 158 1.29 14.87 -3.82
N LEU A 159 1.40 13.87 -4.69
CA LEU A 159 2.37 13.86 -5.78
C LEU A 159 2.05 14.93 -6.82
N ALA A 160 0.78 15.07 -7.21
CA ALA A 160 0.34 16.12 -8.15
C ALA A 160 0.54 17.53 -7.59
N GLU A 161 0.14 17.75 -6.32
CA GLU A 161 0.36 19.03 -5.63
C GLU A 161 1.83 19.44 -5.57
N ARG A 162 2.75 18.47 -5.55
CA ARG A 162 4.20 18.70 -5.57
C ARG A 162 4.78 18.81 -6.97
N GLY A 163 3.93 18.87 -7.98
CA GLY A 163 4.32 19.10 -9.37
C GLY A 163 4.88 17.87 -10.08
N ALA A 164 4.50 16.67 -9.67
CA ALA A 164 4.86 15.45 -10.40
C ALA A 164 4.17 15.47 -11.78
N THR A 165 4.95 15.49 -12.85
CA THR A 165 4.48 15.44 -14.25
C THR A 165 4.57 14.04 -14.85
N THR A 166 5.35 13.16 -14.21
CA THR A 166 5.60 11.79 -14.67
C THR A 166 5.65 10.84 -13.48
N ILE A 167 4.90 9.76 -13.55
CA ILE A 167 4.86 8.70 -12.52
C ILE A 167 5.19 7.36 -13.20
N LEU A 168 6.16 6.64 -12.64
CA LEU A 168 6.53 5.29 -13.06
C LEU A 168 6.35 4.33 -11.88
N GLU A 169 5.41 3.39 -12.00
CA GLU A 169 5.29 2.27 -11.07
C GLU A 169 6.38 1.24 -11.34
N LEU A 170 7.14 0.84 -10.30
CA LEU A 170 8.22 -0.13 -10.46
C LEU A 170 7.75 -1.59 -10.45
N GLY A 171 6.49 -1.84 -10.09
CA GLY A 171 5.85 -3.16 -10.14
C GLY A 171 6.30 -4.12 -9.01
N PRO A 172 5.94 -5.40 -9.12
CA PRO A 172 5.20 -6.02 -10.24
C PRO A 172 3.74 -5.56 -10.34
N GLY A 173 3.23 -5.57 -11.56
CA GLY A 173 1.86 -5.14 -11.87
C GLY A 173 1.75 -3.67 -12.24
N ARG A 174 0.52 -3.19 -12.37
CA ARG A 174 0.20 -1.84 -12.85
C ARG A 174 -0.92 -1.14 -12.07
N ALA A 175 -1.27 -1.67 -10.91
CA ALA A 175 -2.45 -1.19 -10.17
C ALA A 175 -2.31 0.27 -9.69
N LEU A 176 -1.13 0.68 -9.25
CA LEU A 176 -0.87 2.07 -8.84
C LEU A 176 -0.82 3.00 -10.04
N ALA A 177 -0.24 2.55 -11.16
CA ALA A 177 -0.20 3.33 -12.40
C ALA A 177 -1.61 3.55 -12.97
N GLU A 178 -2.46 2.53 -12.96
CA GLU A 178 -3.87 2.65 -13.38
C GLU A 178 -4.63 3.64 -12.49
N MET A 179 -4.49 3.52 -11.18
CA MET A 179 -5.13 4.45 -10.23
C MET A 179 -4.64 5.88 -10.38
N ALA A 180 -3.32 6.08 -10.51
CA ALA A 180 -2.74 7.40 -10.71
C ALA A 180 -3.16 8.01 -12.06
N GLY A 181 -3.20 7.22 -13.13
CA GLY A 181 -3.63 7.67 -14.45
C GLY A 181 -5.10 8.12 -14.50
N LEU A 182 -5.97 7.45 -13.73
CA LEU A 182 -7.38 7.84 -13.60
C LEU A 182 -7.55 9.09 -12.72
N ALA A 183 -6.80 9.19 -11.63
CA ALA A 183 -6.90 10.29 -10.67
C ALA A 183 -6.22 11.58 -11.18
N LEU A 184 -5.20 11.49 -12.05
CA LEU A 184 -4.37 12.60 -12.49
C LEU A 184 -4.32 12.70 -14.03
N PRO A 185 -5.38 13.15 -14.70
CA PRO A 185 -5.48 13.12 -16.16
C PRO A 185 -4.43 13.98 -16.90
N GLY A 186 -3.71 14.85 -16.22
CA GLY A 186 -2.64 15.67 -16.79
C GLY A 186 -1.22 15.12 -16.56
N VAL A 187 -1.08 13.99 -15.87
CA VAL A 187 0.21 13.40 -15.51
C VAL A 187 0.50 12.19 -16.40
N ARG A 188 1.74 12.07 -16.85
CA ARG A 188 2.20 10.91 -17.62
C ARG A 188 2.43 9.74 -16.66
N VAL A 189 1.66 8.67 -16.82
CA VAL A 189 1.74 7.51 -15.90
C VAL A 189 1.95 6.22 -16.68
N ARG A 190 2.90 5.39 -16.25
CA ARG A 190 3.12 4.02 -16.74
C ARG A 190 3.67 3.11 -15.64
N ALA A 191 3.51 1.82 -15.82
CA ALA A 191 4.21 0.80 -15.04
C ALA A 191 5.43 0.28 -15.82
N VAL A 192 6.44 -0.23 -15.12
CA VAL A 192 7.58 -0.90 -15.75
C VAL A 192 7.14 -2.07 -16.63
N ASP A 193 6.08 -2.77 -16.22
CA ASP A 193 5.47 -3.88 -16.95
C ASP A 193 4.84 -3.50 -18.30
N ASP A 194 4.71 -2.20 -18.58
CA ASP A 194 4.27 -1.70 -19.89
C ASP A 194 5.40 -1.64 -20.93
N PHE A 195 6.63 -1.94 -20.54
CA PHE A 195 7.80 -1.81 -21.40
C PHE A 195 8.49 -3.17 -21.63
N HIS A 196 9.02 -3.36 -22.84
CA HIS A 196 9.79 -4.56 -23.18
C HIS A 196 11.29 -4.45 -22.87
N SER A 197 11.78 -3.26 -22.50
CA SER A 197 13.22 -3.03 -22.25
C SER A 197 13.48 -1.82 -21.36
N LEU A 198 14.64 -1.83 -20.68
CA LEU A 198 15.15 -0.68 -19.93
C LEU A 198 15.41 0.55 -20.85
N THR A 199 15.78 0.32 -22.10
CA THR A 199 15.96 1.40 -23.08
C THR A 199 14.64 2.11 -23.36
N GLY A 200 13.53 1.35 -23.48
CA GLY A 200 12.20 1.92 -23.63
C GLY A 200 11.76 2.76 -22.43
N ILE A 201 12.04 2.28 -21.22
CA ILE A 201 11.76 3.05 -19.99
C ILE A 201 12.54 4.36 -19.96
N LYS A 202 13.86 4.30 -20.26
CA LYS A 202 14.72 5.50 -20.29
C LYS A 202 14.26 6.50 -21.34
N ALA A 203 13.92 6.03 -22.53
CA ALA A 203 13.40 6.89 -23.60
C ALA A 203 12.07 7.55 -23.19
N TRP A 204 11.17 6.82 -22.56
CA TRP A 204 9.91 7.36 -22.08
C TRP A 204 10.09 8.38 -20.95
N LEU A 205 11.02 8.16 -20.01
CA LEU A 205 11.31 9.12 -18.95
C LEU A 205 11.99 10.40 -19.46
N ALA A 206 12.76 10.30 -20.56
CA ALA A 206 13.46 11.43 -21.17
C ALA A 206 12.60 12.24 -22.16
N ALA A 207 11.43 11.73 -22.55
CA ALA A 207 10.51 12.48 -23.39
C ALA A 207 9.80 13.55 -22.55
N ASP A 208 9.73 14.79 -23.04
CA ASP A 208 9.02 15.92 -22.42
C ASP A 208 7.50 15.81 -22.60
#